data_58ea3c3b5c323106c3d3413c1ef633d4
#
_entry.id   58ea3c3b5c323106c3d3413c1ef633d4
#
_cell.length_a   1.000
_cell.length_b   1.000
_cell.length_c   1.000
_cell.angle_alpha   90.00
_cell.angle_beta   90.00
_cell.angle_gamma   90.00
#
_symmetry.space_group_name_H-M   'P 1'
#
loop_
_entity.id
_entity.type
_entity.pdbx_description
1 polymer ?
#
loop_
_entity_poly.entity_id
_entity_poly.type
_entity_poly.pdbx_seq_one_letter_code
_entity_poly.pdbx_strand_id
1 'polypeptide(L)'
;MSRLSRPAMTLPAPAAAGVAIVLGVALTFALDTALLWWAALIIGVVVAFAFVAWSGPMVPRERRAGADGAREEGTALHNTLVVPTALVLSVVTGLLTAWFLDLSLIEPVAAALGALVGSAAAFLLFHRLSAMLALSFAAVLAAGVIATAVTAAVLFFSGIPPLATFERMLEYGTRPDSLVRIVNDGTTYYLAAVAVAIGFKMKLFNIGVDGQYRLAALLSAAVGGYIVLPPVLSQIVIVITAVAVGGVWAGIAGYLKVTRGVSEVISTIMLNSIATGVTAYLLSTDRLAVEISTNNIGTPPMPESSWVPGIPAGFLGSDERIFGFVFLAVAVGIGYWVMLNRTRFGFELRATGQSQTAAEASGVNVKKMVFLSMLFSGMVAGLVGLPQLLGSSHHYALDFPTGIGFIGIAIALLGRNHPVGIVFAALFWAFLNQASGILPFDGIPQEIAVISQATIVLTVVVVYEVVHRWGRRYQQQQIGRQLGTTAESPAPETVKVPADETSPAPADGSTDAGTASEPEDRRGGEAK
;
A
#
# COMPACT_ATOMS: atom_id res chain seq x y z
N MET A 1 -41.68 -45.90 -8.46
CA MET A 1 -40.34 -45.97 -9.06
C MET A 1 -39.41 -45.00 -8.32
N SER A 2 -38.69 -45.53 -7.35
CA SER A 2 -37.79 -44.81 -6.44
C SER A 2 -36.46 -44.55 -7.15
N ARG A 3 -36.06 -43.30 -7.30
CA ARG A 3 -34.70 -42.95 -7.73
C ARG A 3 -33.76 -43.12 -6.53
N LEU A 4 -32.94 -44.14 -6.59
CA LEU A 4 -31.80 -44.32 -5.70
C LEU A 4 -30.80 -43.18 -5.95
N SER A 5 -30.72 -42.23 -5.03
CA SER A 5 -29.64 -41.25 -4.92
C SER A 5 -28.39 -41.94 -4.40
N ARG A 6 -27.37 -42.10 -5.25
CA ARG A 6 -26.04 -42.54 -4.83
C ARG A 6 -25.48 -41.50 -3.83
N PRO A 7 -24.97 -41.92 -2.67
CA PRO A 7 -24.22 -41.01 -1.80
C PRO A 7 -22.90 -40.66 -2.49
N ALA A 8 -22.71 -39.40 -2.86
CA ALA A 8 -21.39 -38.90 -3.23
C ALA A 8 -20.51 -38.94 -1.98
N MET A 9 -19.48 -39.80 -2.02
CA MET A 9 -18.43 -39.82 -1.02
C MET A 9 -17.68 -38.50 -1.11
N THR A 10 -18.02 -37.54 -0.26
CA THR A 10 -17.29 -36.29 -0.10
C THR A 10 -16.22 -36.53 0.96
N LEU A 11 -14.96 -36.55 0.55
CA LEU A 11 -13.84 -36.47 1.46
C LEU A 11 -13.92 -35.11 2.20
N PRO A 12 -13.79 -35.09 3.53
CA PRO A 12 -13.75 -33.83 4.26
C PRO A 12 -12.58 -32.97 3.79
N ALA A 13 -12.79 -31.65 3.70
CA ALA A 13 -11.83 -30.68 3.18
C ALA A 13 -10.37 -30.85 3.67
N PRO A 14 -10.11 -31.20 4.97
CA PRO A 14 -8.75 -31.47 5.43
C PRO A 14 -8.12 -32.75 4.83
N ALA A 15 -8.90 -33.78 4.50
CA ALA A 15 -8.39 -34.99 3.87
C ALA A 15 -8.02 -34.77 2.40
N ALA A 16 -8.78 -33.94 1.68
CA ALA A 16 -8.46 -33.54 0.30
C ALA A 16 -7.22 -32.64 0.22
N ALA A 17 -7.03 -31.72 1.17
CA ALA A 17 -5.81 -30.93 1.30
C ALA A 17 -4.59 -31.84 1.62
N GLY A 18 -4.76 -32.83 2.49
CA GLY A 18 -3.73 -33.82 2.80
C GLY A 18 -3.30 -34.64 1.58
N VAL A 19 -4.26 -35.08 0.75
CA VAL A 19 -3.98 -35.81 -0.50
C VAL A 19 -3.27 -34.93 -1.52
N ALA A 20 -3.64 -33.67 -1.67
CA ALA A 20 -2.94 -32.73 -2.55
C ALA A 20 -1.50 -32.45 -2.12
N ILE A 21 -1.25 -32.35 -0.81
CA ILE A 21 0.10 -32.20 -0.25
C ILE A 21 0.94 -33.45 -0.48
N VAL A 22 0.39 -34.64 -0.24
CA VAL A 22 1.08 -35.92 -0.45
C VAL A 22 1.39 -36.15 -1.93
N LEU A 23 0.45 -35.82 -2.84
CA LEU A 23 0.69 -35.87 -4.28
C LEU A 23 1.75 -34.86 -4.74
N GLY A 24 1.76 -33.64 -4.20
CA GLY A 24 2.79 -32.64 -4.48
C GLY A 24 4.18 -33.10 -4.01
N VAL A 25 4.28 -33.65 -2.81
CA VAL A 25 5.53 -34.21 -2.26
C VAL A 25 5.97 -35.44 -3.04
N ALA A 26 5.07 -36.36 -3.41
CA ALA A 26 5.40 -37.52 -4.22
C ALA A 26 5.87 -37.16 -5.64
N LEU A 27 5.31 -36.11 -6.24
CA LEU A 27 5.73 -35.60 -7.54
C LEU A 27 7.13 -34.96 -7.47
N THR A 28 7.44 -34.25 -6.38
CA THR A 28 8.78 -33.68 -6.14
C THR A 28 9.84 -34.76 -5.98
N PHE A 29 9.54 -35.88 -5.31
CA PHE A 29 10.47 -37.01 -5.22
C PHE A 29 10.72 -37.75 -6.53
N ALA A 30 9.78 -37.69 -7.48
CA ALA A 30 9.89 -38.37 -8.78
C ALA A 30 10.70 -37.58 -9.82
N LEU A 31 11.04 -36.32 -9.55
CA LEU A 31 11.56 -35.39 -10.55
C LEU A 31 12.85 -34.71 -10.04
N ASP A 32 13.98 -35.32 -10.33
CA ASP A 32 15.33 -35.01 -9.84
C ASP A 32 16.01 -33.79 -10.51
N THR A 33 15.28 -32.70 -10.79
CA THR A 33 15.86 -31.47 -11.32
C THR A 33 15.20 -30.21 -10.75
N ALA A 34 16.00 -29.18 -10.41
CA ALA A 34 15.56 -27.92 -9.81
C ALA A 34 14.44 -27.20 -10.61
N LEU A 35 14.40 -27.37 -11.93
CA LEU A 35 13.37 -26.78 -12.82
C LEU A 35 11.97 -27.38 -12.56
N LEU A 36 11.93 -28.64 -12.18
CA LEU A 36 10.69 -29.38 -11.95
C LEU A 36 10.10 -29.11 -10.56
N TRP A 37 10.92 -28.67 -9.60
CA TRP A 37 10.47 -28.19 -8.28
C TRP A 37 9.49 -27.03 -8.39
N TRP A 38 9.82 -26.04 -9.21
CA TRP A 38 8.97 -24.87 -9.42
C TRP A 38 7.74 -25.20 -10.24
N ALA A 39 7.88 -26.07 -11.25
CA ALA A 39 6.74 -26.57 -12.00
C ALA A 39 5.78 -27.37 -11.13
N ALA A 40 6.28 -28.26 -10.25
CA ALA A 40 5.48 -29.00 -9.31
C ALA A 40 4.80 -28.06 -8.27
N LEU A 41 5.47 -27.02 -7.83
CA LEU A 41 4.92 -26.02 -6.90
C LEU A 41 3.81 -25.20 -7.58
N ILE A 42 4.03 -24.76 -8.82
CA ILE A 42 3.02 -24.04 -9.61
C ILE A 42 1.83 -24.96 -9.91
N ILE A 43 2.08 -26.20 -10.31
CA ILE A 43 1.03 -27.19 -10.58
C ILE A 43 0.28 -27.52 -9.27
N GLY A 44 0.96 -27.68 -8.16
CA GLY A 44 0.34 -27.92 -6.84
C GLY A 44 -0.56 -26.75 -6.41
N VAL A 45 -0.13 -25.52 -6.60
CA VAL A 45 -0.92 -24.30 -6.33
C VAL A 45 -2.12 -24.19 -7.29
N VAL A 46 -1.92 -24.47 -8.59
CA VAL A 46 -3.00 -24.42 -9.59
C VAL A 46 -4.02 -25.54 -9.34
N VAL A 47 -3.58 -26.76 -9.01
CA VAL A 47 -4.45 -27.90 -8.69
C VAL A 47 -5.22 -27.62 -7.38
N ALA A 48 -4.57 -27.07 -6.36
CA ALA A 48 -5.24 -26.69 -5.12
C ALA A 48 -6.27 -25.58 -5.37
N PHE A 49 -5.96 -24.62 -6.23
CA PHE A 49 -6.88 -23.55 -6.60
C PHE A 49 -8.06 -24.08 -7.46
N ALA A 50 -7.79 -24.95 -8.41
CA ALA A 50 -8.81 -25.61 -9.24
C ALA A 50 -9.72 -26.51 -8.40
N PHE A 51 -9.16 -27.23 -7.42
CA PHE A 51 -9.92 -28.10 -6.51
C PHE A 51 -10.82 -27.29 -5.59
N VAL A 52 -10.35 -26.17 -5.05
CA VAL A 52 -11.15 -25.28 -4.21
C VAL A 52 -12.22 -24.56 -5.03
N ALA A 53 -11.91 -24.15 -6.28
CA ALA A 53 -12.89 -23.58 -7.20
C ALA A 53 -13.94 -24.61 -7.64
N TRP A 54 -13.57 -25.89 -7.78
CA TRP A 54 -14.46 -26.99 -8.15
C TRP A 54 -15.26 -27.51 -6.95
N SER A 55 -14.73 -27.50 -5.77
CA SER A 55 -15.42 -27.85 -4.52
C SER A 55 -16.41 -26.77 -4.06
N GLY A 56 -16.78 -25.82 -4.92
CA GLY A 56 -17.80 -24.81 -4.69
C GLY A 56 -18.93 -25.26 -3.75
N PRO A 57 -19.70 -24.44 -3.10
CA PRO A 57 -20.34 -24.67 -1.83
C PRO A 57 -21.23 -25.92 -1.84
N MET A 58 -20.69 -27.05 -1.43
CA MET A 58 -21.47 -28.21 -1.02
C MET A 58 -21.98 -27.96 0.42
N VAL A 59 -22.91 -27.03 0.53
CA VAL A 59 -23.71 -26.90 1.75
C VAL A 59 -24.92 -27.78 1.58
N PRO A 60 -25.22 -28.73 2.49
CA PRO A 60 -26.45 -29.48 2.48
C PRO A 60 -27.61 -28.48 2.64
N ARG A 61 -28.51 -28.45 1.64
CA ARG A 61 -29.78 -27.74 1.76
C ARG A 61 -30.65 -28.44 2.78
N GLU A 62 -30.50 -28.17 4.07
CA GLU A 62 -31.51 -28.45 5.05
C GLU A 62 -32.02 -27.16 5.66
N ARG A 63 -33.32 -27.02 5.47
CA ARG A 63 -34.24 -25.99 5.91
C ARG A 63 -34.00 -25.57 7.35
N ARG A 64 -33.74 -24.28 7.56
CA ARG A 64 -34.36 -23.49 8.65
C ARG A 64 -34.44 -22.05 8.21
N ALA A 65 -35.66 -21.62 7.94
CA ALA A 65 -35.99 -20.22 7.72
C ALA A 65 -35.86 -19.48 9.06
N GLY A 66 -35.11 -18.38 9.06
CA GLY A 66 -35.10 -17.43 10.16
C GLY A 66 -33.70 -17.19 10.71
N ALA A 67 -33.19 -15.98 10.55
CA ALA A 67 -32.04 -15.34 11.19
C ALA A 67 -30.61 -15.91 10.95
N ASP A 68 -30.46 -17.11 10.39
CA ASP A 68 -29.17 -17.75 10.19
C ASP A 68 -28.54 -17.52 8.79
N GLY A 69 -29.29 -17.02 7.82
CA GLY A 69 -28.83 -16.85 6.43
C GLY A 69 -27.63 -15.92 6.29
N ALA A 70 -27.52 -14.89 7.12
CA ALA A 70 -26.38 -13.95 7.08
C ALA A 70 -25.09 -14.57 7.67
N ARG A 71 -25.21 -15.59 8.54
CA ARG A 71 -24.07 -16.32 9.10
C ARG A 71 -23.53 -17.38 8.13
N GLU A 72 -24.42 -18.03 7.35
CA GLU A 72 -24.02 -19.08 6.41
C GLU A 72 -23.32 -18.53 5.16
N GLU A 73 -23.73 -17.38 4.64
CA GLU A 73 -23.05 -16.73 3.50
C GLU A 73 -21.69 -16.15 3.89
N GLY A 74 -21.52 -15.64 5.10
CA GLY A 74 -20.23 -15.23 5.66
C GLY A 74 -19.24 -16.41 5.75
N THR A 75 -19.74 -17.60 6.12
CA THR A 75 -18.95 -18.84 6.16
C THR A 75 -18.60 -19.38 4.78
N ALA A 76 -19.46 -19.24 3.77
CA ALA A 76 -19.17 -19.67 2.40
C ALA A 76 -18.05 -18.81 1.77
N LEU A 77 -18.12 -17.48 1.90
CA LEU A 77 -17.07 -16.57 1.44
C LEU A 77 -15.75 -16.80 2.20
N HIS A 78 -15.85 -17.02 3.50
CA HIS A 78 -14.73 -17.35 4.36
C HIS A 78 -14.03 -18.64 3.91
N ASN A 79 -14.77 -19.71 3.65
CA ASN A 79 -14.20 -20.98 3.22
C ASN A 79 -13.63 -20.93 1.79
N THR A 80 -14.22 -20.16 0.88
CA THR A 80 -13.80 -20.06 -0.51
C THR A 80 -12.52 -19.25 -0.69
N LEU A 81 -12.25 -18.28 0.18
CA LEU A 81 -11.08 -17.39 0.09
C LEU A 81 -10.01 -17.70 1.14
N VAL A 82 -10.41 -18.09 2.35
CA VAL A 82 -9.48 -18.30 3.46
C VAL A 82 -8.68 -19.59 3.31
N VAL A 83 -9.30 -20.66 2.84
CA VAL A 83 -8.62 -21.95 2.68
C VAL A 83 -7.49 -21.89 1.63
N PRO A 84 -7.71 -21.37 0.39
CA PRO A 84 -6.61 -21.26 -0.57
C PRO A 84 -5.54 -20.27 -0.14
N THR A 85 -5.92 -19.16 0.49
CA THR A 85 -4.96 -18.18 1.00
C THR A 85 -4.09 -18.76 2.12
N ALA A 86 -4.69 -19.51 3.03
CA ALA A 86 -3.98 -20.22 4.09
C ALA A 86 -3.02 -21.28 3.51
N LEU A 87 -3.43 -21.99 2.47
CA LEU A 87 -2.63 -23.00 1.78
C LEU A 87 -1.39 -22.40 1.09
N VAL A 88 -1.57 -21.29 0.36
CA VAL A 88 -0.46 -20.57 -0.28
C VAL A 88 0.49 -19.99 0.78
N LEU A 89 -0.04 -19.37 1.84
CA LEU A 89 0.78 -18.82 2.91
C LEU A 89 1.58 -19.92 3.63
N SER A 90 1.00 -21.10 3.82
CA SER A 90 1.66 -22.23 4.46
C SER A 90 2.79 -22.80 3.61
N VAL A 91 2.59 -22.92 2.30
CA VAL A 91 3.63 -23.35 1.36
C VAL A 91 4.79 -22.35 1.34
N VAL A 92 4.50 -21.05 1.24
CA VAL A 92 5.52 -19.99 1.26
C VAL A 92 6.27 -19.98 2.60
N THR A 93 5.56 -20.09 3.73
CA THR A 93 6.19 -20.12 5.05
C THR A 93 7.05 -21.39 5.23
N GLY A 94 6.58 -22.53 4.71
CA GLY A 94 7.33 -23.78 4.73
C GLY A 94 8.63 -23.71 3.94
N LEU A 95 8.58 -23.15 2.74
CA LEU A 95 9.75 -22.95 1.89
C LEU A 95 10.75 -21.96 2.50
N LEU A 96 10.27 -20.84 3.05
CA LEU A 96 11.10 -19.87 3.75
C LEU A 96 11.76 -20.48 5.00
N THR A 97 11.05 -21.33 5.75
CA THR A 97 11.58 -21.99 6.94
C THR A 97 12.63 -23.05 6.57
N ALA A 98 12.39 -23.84 5.50
CA ALA A 98 13.34 -24.81 5.00
C ALA A 98 14.64 -24.12 4.50
N TRP A 99 14.50 -23.02 3.79
CA TRP A 99 15.62 -22.22 3.31
C TRP A 99 16.42 -21.56 4.44
N PHE A 100 15.75 -21.02 5.46
CA PHE A 100 16.40 -20.32 6.58
C PHE A 100 17.18 -21.29 7.52
N LEU A 101 16.79 -22.55 7.57
CA LEU A 101 17.41 -23.54 8.46
C LEU A 101 18.54 -24.35 7.81
N ASP A 102 18.86 -24.12 6.53
CA ASP A 102 19.94 -24.80 5.76
C ASP A 102 19.99 -26.34 5.98
N LEU A 103 18.81 -26.95 6.01
CA LEU A 103 18.62 -28.37 6.32
C LEU A 103 18.72 -29.21 5.05
N SER A 104 19.91 -29.33 4.48
CA SER A 104 20.18 -30.03 3.21
C SER A 104 19.83 -31.54 3.18
N LEU A 105 19.66 -32.17 4.33
CA LEU A 105 19.32 -33.61 4.45
C LEU A 105 17.87 -33.88 4.88
N ILE A 106 17.12 -32.85 5.32
CA ILE A 106 15.75 -32.98 5.86
C ILE A 106 14.79 -32.03 5.15
N GLU A 107 15.20 -31.45 4.03
CA GLU A 107 14.43 -30.44 3.27
C GLU A 107 12.95 -30.80 3.04
N PRO A 108 12.60 -32.01 2.56
CA PRO A 108 11.19 -32.34 2.33
C PRO A 108 10.38 -32.47 3.63
N VAL A 109 11.00 -32.93 4.72
CA VAL A 109 10.33 -33.08 6.01
C VAL A 109 10.18 -31.72 6.70
N ALA A 110 11.21 -30.85 6.63
CA ALA A 110 11.15 -29.50 7.15
C ALA A 110 10.15 -28.62 6.36
N ALA A 111 10.11 -28.78 5.04
CA ALA A 111 9.12 -28.12 4.19
C ALA A 111 7.69 -28.59 4.51
N ALA A 112 7.48 -29.89 4.71
CA ALA A 112 6.19 -30.46 5.10
C ALA A 112 5.75 -30.01 6.51
N LEU A 113 6.67 -30.01 7.49
CA LEU A 113 6.40 -29.52 8.84
C LEU A 113 6.14 -28.00 8.85
N GLY A 114 6.94 -27.22 8.14
CA GLY A 114 6.74 -25.78 7.97
C GLY A 114 5.41 -25.47 7.31
N ALA A 115 5.02 -26.23 6.28
CA ALA A 115 3.72 -26.14 5.64
C ALA A 115 2.57 -26.48 6.60
N LEU A 116 2.75 -27.50 7.45
CA LEU A 116 1.75 -27.92 8.44
C LEU A 116 1.58 -26.88 9.57
N VAL A 117 2.68 -26.37 10.12
CA VAL A 117 2.69 -25.34 11.15
C VAL A 117 2.16 -24.02 10.59
N GLY A 118 2.60 -23.63 9.38
CA GLY A 118 2.11 -22.45 8.70
C GLY A 118 0.60 -22.54 8.38
N SER A 119 0.10 -23.71 7.97
CA SER A 119 -1.33 -23.97 7.74
C SER A 119 -2.14 -23.85 9.03
N ALA A 120 -1.66 -24.42 10.12
CA ALA A 120 -2.32 -24.35 11.42
C ALA A 120 -2.33 -22.91 11.96
N ALA A 121 -1.21 -22.20 11.87
CA ALA A 121 -1.10 -20.80 12.28
C ALA A 121 -2.00 -19.89 11.42
N ALA A 122 -1.99 -20.07 10.10
CA ALA A 122 -2.86 -19.35 9.19
C ALA A 122 -4.34 -19.65 9.48
N PHE A 123 -4.71 -20.92 9.67
CA PHE A 123 -6.08 -21.31 10.03
C PHE A 123 -6.55 -20.65 11.33
N LEU A 124 -5.71 -20.68 12.38
CA LEU A 124 -6.04 -20.04 13.66
C LEU A 124 -6.13 -18.52 13.56
N LEU A 125 -5.25 -17.91 12.77
CA LEU A 125 -5.26 -16.45 12.53
C LEU A 125 -6.47 -16.04 11.69
N PHE A 126 -6.74 -16.76 10.60
CA PHE A 126 -7.79 -16.42 9.64
C PHE A 126 -9.20 -16.80 10.13
N HIS A 127 -9.33 -17.77 10.99
CA HIS A 127 -10.64 -18.11 11.59
C HIS A 127 -11.22 -16.96 12.44
N ARG A 128 -10.35 -16.03 12.90
CA ARG A 128 -10.76 -14.84 13.67
C ARG A 128 -10.73 -13.54 12.87
N LEU A 129 -10.23 -13.56 11.64
CA LEU A 129 -10.13 -12.37 10.79
C LEU A 129 -11.42 -12.15 10.00
N SER A 130 -11.82 -10.88 9.85
CA SER A 130 -12.96 -10.53 8.99
C SER A 130 -12.67 -10.89 7.53
N ALA A 131 -13.70 -11.25 6.76
CA ALA A 131 -13.60 -11.58 5.33
C ALA A 131 -12.86 -10.51 4.50
N MET A 132 -12.91 -9.25 4.92
CA MET A 132 -12.17 -8.14 4.29
C MET A 132 -10.66 -8.28 4.43
N LEU A 133 -10.16 -8.73 5.59
CA LEU A 133 -8.73 -8.92 5.79
C LEU A 133 -8.23 -10.12 4.98
N ALA A 134 -9.01 -11.22 4.94
CA ALA A 134 -8.70 -12.38 4.11
C ALA A 134 -8.62 -12.02 2.62
N LEU A 135 -9.57 -11.21 2.12
CA LEU A 135 -9.55 -10.72 0.74
C LEU A 135 -8.34 -9.82 0.46
N SER A 136 -7.95 -8.98 1.41
CA SER A 136 -6.76 -8.12 1.27
C SER A 136 -5.46 -8.95 1.20
N PHE A 137 -5.33 -9.99 2.02
CA PHE A 137 -4.19 -10.91 1.95
C PHE A 137 -4.16 -11.71 0.64
N ALA A 138 -5.30 -12.24 0.20
CA ALA A 138 -5.40 -12.94 -1.09
C ALA A 138 -5.01 -12.02 -2.26
N ALA A 139 -5.40 -10.75 -2.20
CA ALA A 139 -5.03 -9.75 -3.20
C ALA A 139 -3.51 -9.52 -3.25
N VAL A 140 -2.86 -9.40 -2.09
CA VAL A 140 -1.39 -9.20 -2.02
C VAL A 140 -0.65 -10.42 -2.57
N LEU A 141 -1.09 -11.64 -2.19
CA LEU A 141 -0.47 -12.87 -2.69
C LEU A 141 -0.65 -13.04 -4.21
N ALA A 142 -1.88 -12.83 -4.70
CA ALA A 142 -2.16 -12.89 -6.14
C ALA A 142 -1.33 -11.84 -6.90
N ALA A 143 -1.20 -10.63 -6.36
CA ALA A 143 -0.38 -9.59 -6.93
C ALA A 143 1.10 -9.99 -6.98
N GLY A 144 1.63 -10.59 -5.91
CA GLY A 144 3.01 -11.10 -5.86
C GLY A 144 3.27 -12.18 -6.91
N VAL A 145 2.38 -13.18 -7.01
CA VAL A 145 2.49 -14.25 -8.01
C VAL A 145 2.46 -13.70 -9.44
N ILE A 146 1.50 -12.83 -9.75
CA ILE A 146 1.39 -12.23 -11.08
C ILE A 146 2.60 -11.35 -11.39
N ALA A 147 3.06 -10.54 -10.42
CA ALA A 147 4.25 -9.71 -10.59
C ALA A 147 5.49 -10.55 -10.88
N THR A 148 5.70 -11.64 -10.14
CA THR A 148 6.81 -12.57 -10.38
C THR A 148 6.70 -13.23 -11.76
N ALA A 149 5.51 -13.66 -12.17
CA ALA A 149 5.29 -14.26 -13.49
C ALA A 149 5.53 -13.27 -14.63
N VAL A 150 5.06 -12.03 -14.51
CA VAL A 150 5.29 -10.98 -15.52
C VAL A 150 6.77 -10.63 -15.60
N THR A 151 7.45 -10.49 -14.46
CA THR A 151 8.90 -10.22 -14.43
C THR A 151 9.70 -11.39 -15.02
N ALA A 152 9.31 -12.63 -14.69
CA ALA A 152 9.92 -13.82 -15.29
C ALA A 152 9.75 -13.84 -16.80
N ALA A 153 8.58 -13.44 -17.31
CA ALA A 153 8.35 -13.33 -18.76
C ALA A 153 9.24 -12.26 -19.38
N VAL A 154 9.37 -11.07 -18.77
CA VAL A 154 10.27 -10.00 -19.25
C VAL A 154 11.72 -10.50 -19.32
N LEU A 155 12.22 -11.14 -18.28
CA LEU A 155 13.58 -11.69 -18.24
C LEU A 155 13.76 -12.77 -19.32
N PHE A 156 12.80 -13.69 -19.46
CA PHE A 156 12.82 -14.76 -20.47
C PHE A 156 12.90 -14.21 -21.90
N PHE A 157 12.06 -13.23 -22.24
CA PHE A 157 12.08 -12.60 -23.57
C PHE A 157 13.34 -11.75 -23.80
N SER A 158 14.01 -11.32 -22.73
CA SER A 158 15.30 -10.64 -22.78
C SER A 158 16.48 -11.62 -22.90
N GLY A 159 16.23 -12.93 -22.98
CA GLY A 159 17.28 -13.96 -23.06
C GLY A 159 17.99 -14.25 -21.73
N ILE A 160 17.44 -13.80 -20.61
CA ILE A 160 18.01 -13.93 -19.28
C ILE A 160 17.27 -15.04 -18.53
N PRO A 161 17.95 -16.00 -17.88
CA PRO A 161 17.31 -17.08 -17.15
C PRO A 161 16.60 -16.54 -15.90
N PRO A 162 15.25 -16.55 -15.82
CA PRO A 162 14.51 -15.88 -14.74
C PRO A 162 14.79 -16.48 -13.37
N LEU A 163 14.87 -17.80 -13.30
CA LEU A 163 15.05 -18.52 -12.04
C LEU A 163 16.38 -18.18 -11.37
N ALA A 164 17.48 -18.30 -12.14
CA ALA A 164 18.81 -17.96 -11.63
C ALA A 164 18.91 -16.48 -11.23
N THR A 165 18.21 -15.60 -11.96
CA THR A 165 18.16 -14.17 -11.63
C THR A 165 17.44 -13.92 -10.30
N PHE A 166 16.28 -14.55 -10.08
CA PHE A 166 15.55 -14.43 -8.80
C PHE A 166 16.33 -15.03 -7.62
N GLU A 167 16.95 -16.19 -7.82
CA GLU A 167 17.80 -16.83 -6.82
C GLU A 167 18.96 -15.90 -6.41
N ARG A 168 19.63 -15.32 -7.40
CA ARG A 168 20.73 -14.39 -7.18
C ARG A 168 20.29 -13.11 -6.46
N MET A 169 19.15 -12.54 -6.86
CA MET A 169 18.55 -11.39 -6.18
C MET A 169 18.20 -11.73 -4.73
N LEU A 170 17.62 -12.90 -4.48
CA LEU A 170 17.22 -13.32 -3.14
C LEU A 170 18.47 -13.55 -2.25
N GLU A 171 19.46 -14.29 -2.77
CA GLU A 171 20.73 -14.53 -2.07
C GLU A 171 21.40 -13.21 -1.67
N TYR A 172 21.53 -12.27 -2.62
CA TYR A 172 22.16 -10.99 -2.34
C TYR A 172 21.34 -10.10 -1.41
N GLY A 173 20.03 -10.02 -1.64
CA GLY A 173 19.13 -9.19 -0.84
C GLY A 173 18.97 -9.65 0.61
N THR A 174 19.27 -10.91 0.91
CA THR A 174 19.17 -11.46 2.29
C THR A 174 20.52 -11.49 3.03
N ARG A 175 21.61 -11.06 2.41
CA ARG A 175 22.91 -10.91 3.10
C ARG A 175 22.78 -9.90 4.26
N PRO A 176 23.49 -10.12 5.37
CA PRO A 176 23.47 -9.23 6.52
C PRO A 176 23.67 -7.75 6.16
N ASP A 177 24.67 -7.44 5.35
CA ASP A 177 24.95 -6.06 4.91
C ASP A 177 23.82 -5.48 4.06
N SER A 178 23.24 -6.31 3.18
CA SER A 178 22.08 -5.90 2.37
C SER A 178 20.86 -5.59 3.23
N LEU A 179 20.61 -6.38 4.29
CA LEU A 179 19.51 -6.13 5.22
C LEU A 179 19.66 -4.78 5.94
N VAL A 180 20.87 -4.43 6.33
CA VAL A 180 21.15 -3.12 6.94
C VAL A 180 20.89 -1.99 5.95
N ARG A 181 21.35 -2.12 4.71
CA ARG A 181 21.10 -1.14 3.64
C ARG A 181 19.63 -1.02 3.31
N ILE A 182 18.89 -2.14 3.28
CA ILE A 182 17.42 -2.14 3.08
C ILE A 182 16.71 -1.33 4.16
N VAL A 183 17.14 -1.41 5.42
CA VAL A 183 16.56 -0.61 6.50
C VAL A 183 16.90 0.87 6.33
N ASN A 184 18.14 1.19 5.94
CA ASN A 184 18.60 2.56 5.73
C ASN A 184 17.88 3.23 4.55
N ASP A 185 17.82 2.57 3.40
CA ASP A 185 17.11 3.04 2.21
C ASP A 185 15.60 3.09 2.46
N GLY A 186 15.07 2.06 3.12
CA GLY A 186 13.67 1.99 3.53
C GLY A 186 13.25 3.16 4.42
N THR A 187 14.15 3.65 5.28
CA THR A 187 13.94 4.84 6.10
C THR A 187 13.74 6.09 5.24
N THR A 188 14.61 6.29 4.25
CA THR A 188 14.53 7.40 3.29
C THR A 188 13.25 7.31 2.45
N TYR A 189 12.95 6.14 1.90
CA TYR A 189 11.74 5.90 1.10
C TYR A 189 10.46 6.06 1.91
N TYR A 190 10.49 5.65 3.18
CA TYR A 190 9.36 5.84 4.09
C TYR A 190 9.03 7.31 4.30
N LEU A 191 10.03 8.14 4.58
CA LEU A 191 9.85 9.58 4.75
C LEU A 191 9.29 10.23 3.49
N ALA A 192 9.81 9.87 2.31
CA ALA A 192 9.31 10.37 1.02
C ALA A 192 7.85 9.97 0.80
N ALA A 193 7.50 8.72 1.08
CA ALA A 193 6.13 8.24 0.92
C ALA A 193 5.15 8.87 1.92
N VAL A 194 5.55 9.12 3.17
CA VAL A 194 4.72 9.85 4.15
C VAL A 194 4.49 11.29 3.71
N ALA A 195 5.53 11.96 3.18
CA ALA A 195 5.39 13.31 2.62
C ALA A 195 4.32 13.37 1.53
N VAL A 196 4.36 12.44 0.58
CA VAL A 196 3.36 12.32 -0.49
C VAL A 196 1.97 11.95 0.07
N ALA A 197 1.91 11.01 1.02
CA ALA A 197 0.66 10.51 1.59
C ALA A 197 -0.16 11.60 2.30
N ILE A 198 0.49 12.61 2.90
CA ILE A 198 -0.18 13.77 3.49
C ILE A 198 -1.01 14.49 2.43
N GLY A 199 -0.44 14.78 1.26
CA GLY A 199 -1.15 15.41 0.14
C GLY A 199 -2.29 14.52 -0.39
N PHE A 200 -2.03 13.22 -0.56
CA PHE A 200 -3.02 12.28 -1.10
C PHE A 200 -4.28 12.13 -0.24
N LYS A 201 -4.19 12.34 1.07
CA LYS A 201 -5.38 12.36 1.93
C LYS A 201 -6.37 13.46 1.60
N MET A 202 -5.91 14.54 0.96
CA MET A 202 -6.74 15.62 0.41
C MET A 202 -6.97 15.51 -1.10
N LYS A 203 -6.54 14.42 -1.73
CA LYS A 203 -6.50 14.27 -3.20
C LYS A 203 -5.65 15.35 -3.88
N LEU A 204 -4.65 15.87 -3.18
CA LEU A 204 -3.63 16.76 -3.72
C LEU A 204 -2.39 15.94 -4.09
N PHE A 205 -1.84 16.21 -5.27
CA PHE A 205 -0.65 15.53 -5.76
C PHE A 205 0.58 16.43 -5.58
N ASN A 206 1.33 16.22 -4.47
CA ASN A 206 2.64 16.83 -4.31
C ASN A 206 3.71 16.02 -5.05
N ILE A 207 3.88 16.28 -6.35
CA ILE A 207 4.97 15.68 -7.15
C ILE A 207 6.31 16.38 -6.86
N GLY A 208 6.26 17.53 -6.18
CA GLY A 208 7.42 18.36 -5.85
C GLY A 208 8.35 17.81 -4.78
N VAL A 209 8.04 16.67 -4.17
CA VAL A 209 8.86 16.08 -3.11
C VAL A 209 10.31 15.92 -3.53
N ASP A 210 10.58 15.62 -4.82
CA ASP A 210 11.94 15.46 -5.34
C ASP A 210 12.78 16.75 -5.22
N GLY A 211 12.25 17.86 -5.69
CA GLY A 211 12.92 19.16 -5.57
C GLY A 211 12.98 19.68 -4.14
N GLN A 212 11.92 19.40 -3.35
CA GLN A 212 11.84 19.80 -1.94
C GLN A 212 12.96 19.19 -1.10
N TYR A 213 13.16 17.86 -1.18
CA TYR A 213 14.18 17.22 -0.37
C TYR A 213 15.61 17.51 -0.84
N ARG A 214 15.82 17.62 -2.16
CA ARG A 214 17.16 17.92 -2.69
C ARG A 214 17.63 19.32 -2.29
N LEU A 215 16.76 20.31 -2.45
CA LEU A 215 17.07 21.67 -2.02
C LEU A 215 17.24 21.77 -0.50
N ALA A 216 16.39 21.06 0.25
CA ALA A 216 16.48 20.99 1.71
C ALA A 216 17.78 20.33 2.16
N ALA A 217 18.18 19.22 1.55
CA ALA A 217 19.42 18.51 1.85
C ALA A 217 20.64 19.39 1.54
N LEU A 218 20.67 20.06 0.38
CA LEU A 218 21.76 20.99 0.03
C LEU A 218 21.93 22.11 1.05
N LEU A 219 20.83 22.81 1.37
CA LEU A 219 20.91 23.95 2.30
C LEU A 219 21.21 23.49 3.73
N SER A 220 20.69 22.33 4.14
CA SER A 220 20.99 21.73 5.44
C SER A 220 22.46 21.30 5.53
N ALA A 221 23.01 20.72 4.44
CA ALA A 221 24.43 20.37 4.37
C ALA A 221 25.32 21.61 4.42
N ALA A 222 24.95 22.67 3.70
CA ALA A 222 25.69 23.93 3.75
C ALA A 222 25.68 24.53 5.17
N VAL A 223 24.52 24.60 5.82
CA VAL A 223 24.41 25.06 7.22
C VAL A 223 25.28 24.21 8.15
N GLY A 224 25.18 22.88 8.04
CA GLY A 224 25.97 21.96 8.89
C GLY A 224 27.47 21.99 8.62
N GLY A 225 27.91 22.32 7.38
CA GLY A 225 29.32 22.41 7.01
C GLY A 225 29.96 23.76 7.36
N TYR A 226 29.19 24.87 7.29
CA TYR A 226 29.70 26.20 7.59
C TYR A 226 29.57 26.62 9.07
N ILE A 227 28.60 26.03 9.79
CA ILE A 227 28.30 26.42 11.18
C ILE A 227 28.72 25.29 12.12
N VAL A 228 29.79 25.51 12.87
CA VAL A 228 30.25 24.55 13.88
C VAL A 228 29.50 24.78 15.18
N LEU A 229 28.63 23.82 15.55
CA LEU A 229 27.84 23.84 16.77
C LEU A 229 28.15 22.60 17.62
N PRO A 230 27.87 22.65 18.94
CA PRO A 230 27.93 21.44 19.78
C PRO A 230 27.02 20.32 19.24
N PRO A 231 27.33 19.05 19.57
CA PRO A 231 26.47 17.92 19.26
C PRO A 231 25.02 18.19 19.71
N VAL A 232 24.04 17.55 19.09
CA VAL A 232 22.60 17.75 19.31
C VAL A 232 22.12 19.10 18.78
N LEU A 233 22.74 20.23 19.14
CA LEU A 233 22.33 21.54 18.63
C LEU A 233 22.54 21.66 17.12
N SER A 234 23.67 21.17 16.62
CA SER A 234 23.94 21.09 15.18
C SER A 234 22.89 20.29 14.45
N GLN A 235 22.59 19.09 14.94
CA GLN A 235 21.58 18.19 14.36
C GLN A 235 20.18 18.85 14.36
N ILE A 236 19.80 19.52 15.44
CA ILE A 236 18.51 20.23 15.54
C ILE A 236 18.43 21.36 14.50
N VAL A 237 19.49 22.16 14.36
CA VAL A 237 19.53 23.26 13.38
C VAL A 237 19.46 22.74 11.96
N ILE A 238 20.15 21.65 11.65
CA ILE A 238 20.10 20.98 10.34
C ILE A 238 18.70 20.47 10.04
N VAL A 239 18.05 19.79 11.00
CA VAL A 239 16.68 19.28 10.86
C VAL A 239 15.68 20.44 10.68
N ILE A 240 15.78 21.51 11.48
CA ILE A 240 14.93 22.70 11.34
C ILE A 240 15.10 23.34 9.97
N THR A 241 16.33 23.46 9.49
CA THR A 241 16.63 23.99 8.15
C THR A 241 15.98 23.13 7.08
N ALA A 242 16.11 21.81 7.16
CA ALA A 242 15.50 20.88 6.22
C ALA A 242 13.97 21.00 6.18
N VAL A 243 13.34 21.02 7.35
CA VAL A 243 11.89 21.18 7.50
C VAL A 243 11.42 22.53 6.94
N ALA A 244 12.12 23.61 7.27
CA ALA A 244 11.79 24.96 6.82
C ALA A 244 11.90 25.09 5.29
N VAL A 245 13.01 24.64 4.72
CA VAL A 245 13.24 24.72 3.27
C VAL A 245 12.22 23.88 2.51
N GLY A 246 12.02 22.62 2.90
CA GLY A 246 11.03 21.75 2.26
C GLY A 246 9.62 22.30 2.38
N GLY A 247 9.24 22.81 3.56
CA GLY A 247 7.94 23.42 3.80
C GLY A 247 7.71 24.69 2.97
N VAL A 248 8.67 25.62 2.97
CA VAL A 248 8.58 26.87 2.18
C VAL A 248 8.48 26.55 0.70
N TRP A 249 9.30 25.63 0.18
CA TRP A 249 9.29 25.26 -1.22
C TRP A 249 7.95 24.66 -1.66
N ALA A 250 7.39 23.75 -0.88
CA ALA A 250 6.05 23.21 -1.12
C ALA A 250 4.94 24.26 -0.91
N GLY A 251 5.14 25.17 0.02
CA GLY A 251 4.24 26.27 0.32
C GLY A 251 4.00 27.18 -0.88
N ILE A 252 5.00 27.36 -1.77
CA ILE A 252 4.86 28.11 -3.02
C ILE A 252 3.75 27.50 -3.89
N ALA A 253 3.78 26.19 -4.13
CA ALA A 253 2.74 25.50 -4.91
C ALA A 253 1.37 25.57 -4.21
N GLY A 254 1.35 25.37 -2.89
CA GLY A 254 0.13 25.52 -2.08
C GLY A 254 -0.47 26.92 -2.16
N TYR A 255 0.35 27.97 -2.10
CA TYR A 255 -0.06 29.36 -2.24
C TYR A 255 -0.63 29.65 -3.62
N LEU A 256 0.05 29.23 -4.70
CA LEU A 256 -0.43 29.39 -6.07
C LEU A 256 -1.78 28.69 -6.28
N LYS A 257 -1.95 27.49 -5.72
CA LYS A 257 -3.22 26.76 -5.77
C LYS A 257 -4.36 27.54 -5.14
N VAL A 258 -4.14 28.07 -3.93
CA VAL A 258 -5.19 28.73 -3.13
C VAL A 258 -5.53 30.11 -3.67
N THR A 259 -4.54 30.89 -4.15
CA THR A 259 -4.74 32.30 -4.54
C THR A 259 -5.02 32.47 -6.02
N ARG A 260 -4.42 31.63 -6.88
CA ARG A 260 -4.52 31.73 -8.33
C ARG A 260 -5.24 30.57 -9.00
N GLY A 261 -5.62 29.53 -8.24
CA GLY A 261 -6.27 28.33 -8.77
C GLY A 261 -5.37 27.47 -9.67
N VAL A 262 -4.06 27.70 -9.67
CA VAL A 262 -3.11 26.92 -10.49
C VAL A 262 -3.09 25.46 -10.01
N SER A 263 -2.97 24.52 -10.95
CA SER A 263 -2.85 23.11 -10.61
C SER A 263 -1.58 22.86 -9.78
N GLU A 264 -1.73 22.21 -8.61
CA GLU A 264 -0.60 21.82 -7.76
C GLU A 264 0.35 20.86 -8.48
N VAL A 265 -0.17 20.01 -9.35
CA VAL A 265 0.63 19.08 -10.16
C VAL A 265 1.59 19.84 -11.06
N ILE A 266 1.07 20.81 -11.83
CA ILE A 266 1.89 21.61 -12.73
C ILE A 266 2.90 22.44 -11.94
N SER A 267 2.44 23.14 -10.89
CA SER A 267 3.30 23.97 -10.06
C SER A 267 4.44 23.16 -9.41
N THR A 268 4.15 21.97 -8.89
CA THR A 268 5.16 21.14 -8.21
C THR A 268 6.16 20.52 -9.18
N ILE A 269 5.72 20.11 -10.39
CA ILE A 269 6.64 19.64 -11.44
C ILE A 269 7.57 20.78 -11.89
N MET A 270 7.04 21.98 -12.13
CA MET A 270 7.87 23.12 -12.48
C MET A 270 8.86 23.48 -11.37
N LEU A 271 8.41 23.45 -10.12
CA LEU A 271 9.28 23.69 -8.96
C LEU A 271 10.38 22.64 -8.80
N ASN A 272 10.19 21.39 -9.22
CA ASN A 272 11.27 20.40 -9.28
C ASN A 272 12.37 20.82 -10.25
N SER A 273 11.99 21.27 -11.45
CA SER A 273 12.95 21.76 -12.45
C SER A 273 13.69 23.01 -11.96
N ILE A 274 12.97 23.94 -11.34
CA ILE A 274 13.55 25.15 -10.73
C ILE A 274 14.49 24.75 -9.58
N ALA A 275 14.08 23.82 -8.70
CA ALA A 275 14.93 23.31 -7.61
C ALA A 275 16.23 22.72 -8.14
N THR A 276 16.20 21.97 -9.24
CA THR A 276 17.38 21.44 -9.91
C THR A 276 18.32 22.55 -10.38
N GLY A 277 17.79 23.59 -11.03
CA GLY A 277 18.58 24.75 -11.44
C GLY A 277 19.16 25.54 -10.27
N VAL A 278 18.38 25.75 -9.22
CA VAL A 278 18.83 26.43 -7.98
C VAL A 278 19.91 25.58 -7.28
N THR A 279 19.72 24.27 -7.20
CA THR A 279 20.71 23.35 -6.62
C THR A 279 22.03 23.41 -7.41
N ALA A 280 21.97 23.34 -8.75
CA ALA A 280 23.16 23.44 -9.60
C ALA A 280 23.88 24.80 -9.45
N TYR A 281 23.11 25.90 -9.37
CA TYR A 281 23.66 27.24 -9.16
C TYR A 281 24.33 27.38 -7.80
N LEU A 282 23.71 26.88 -6.74
CA LEU A 282 24.25 26.96 -5.37
C LEU A 282 25.45 26.00 -5.17
N LEU A 283 25.44 24.84 -5.83
CA LEU A 283 26.49 23.84 -5.78
C LEU A 283 27.62 24.16 -6.79
N SER A 284 28.06 25.38 -6.81
CA SER A 284 29.23 25.84 -7.56
C SER A 284 30.31 26.30 -6.60
N THR A 285 31.57 26.20 -7.05
CA THR A 285 32.76 26.58 -6.24
C THR A 285 32.79 28.06 -5.87
N ASP A 286 32.09 28.90 -6.65
CA ASP A 286 31.95 30.33 -6.34
C ASP A 286 30.87 30.61 -5.28
N ARG A 287 30.15 29.58 -4.81
CA ARG A 287 29.02 29.70 -3.89
C ARG A 287 29.16 28.82 -2.65
N LEU A 288 28.50 27.67 -2.64
CA LEU A 288 28.45 26.80 -1.48
C LEU A 288 29.31 25.53 -1.62
N ALA A 289 29.85 25.28 -2.80
CA ALA A 289 30.63 24.07 -3.03
C ALA A 289 32.13 24.28 -2.78
N VAL A 290 32.75 23.20 -2.34
CA VAL A 290 34.21 23.01 -2.30
C VAL A 290 34.56 21.76 -3.10
N GLU A 291 35.81 21.62 -3.50
CA GLU A 291 36.32 20.39 -4.13
C GLU A 291 36.40 19.29 -3.05
N ILE A 292 35.60 18.25 -3.20
CA ILE A 292 35.61 17.06 -2.31
C ILE A 292 36.61 16.04 -2.80
N SER A 293 36.68 15.87 -4.11
CA SER A 293 37.69 15.03 -4.79
C SER A 293 37.97 15.57 -6.19
N THR A 294 38.94 14.99 -6.90
CA THR A 294 39.41 15.45 -8.22
C THR A 294 38.28 15.67 -9.24
N ASN A 295 37.18 14.93 -9.13
CA ASN A 295 36.01 14.96 -10.06
C ASN A 295 34.69 15.22 -9.38
N ASN A 296 34.66 15.58 -8.10
CA ASN A 296 33.41 15.79 -7.38
C ASN A 296 33.47 17.07 -6.53
N ILE A 297 32.43 17.89 -6.69
CA ILE A 297 32.22 19.08 -5.88
C ILE A 297 31.03 18.85 -4.95
N GLY A 298 31.11 19.41 -3.76
CA GLY A 298 30.04 19.29 -2.75
C GLY A 298 30.11 20.41 -1.74
N THR A 299 29.16 20.44 -0.83
CA THR A 299 29.23 21.34 0.33
C THR A 299 30.42 20.97 1.21
N PRO A 300 30.95 21.90 2.03
CA PRO A 300 31.96 21.54 3.01
C PRO A 300 31.53 20.35 3.86
N PRO A 301 32.41 19.38 4.15
CA PRO A 301 32.10 18.26 5.01
C PRO A 301 31.66 18.75 6.39
N MET A 302 30.58 18.16 6.89
CA MET A 302 30.07 18.49 8.22
C MET A 302 30.98 17.90 9.30
N PRO A 303 31.22 18.64 10.41
CA PRO A 303 32.00 18.13 11.52
C PRO A 303 31.30 16.93 12.18
N GLU A 304 32.09 16.06 12.84
CA GLU A 304 31.57 14.87 13.54
C GLU A 304 30.46 15.19 14.56
N SER A 305 30.49 16.39 15.13
CA SER A 305 29.43 16.86 16.04
C SER A 305 28.04 16.94 15.39
N SER A 306 27.98 17.00 14.05
CA SER A 306 26.73 17.02 13.28
C SER A 306 26.23 15.63 12.92
N TRP A 307 27.07 14.61 13.02
CA TRP A 307 26.73 13.26 12.61
C TRP A 307 25.70 12.63 13.56
N VAL A 308 24.80 11.83 13.01
CA VAL A 308 23.87 11.04 13.82
C VAL A 308 24.45 9.63 13.94
N PRO A 309 24.76 9.20 15.17
CA PRO A 309 25.34 7.88 15.37
C PRO A 309 24.39 6.77 14.88
N GLY A 310 24.98 5.81 14.16
CA GLY A 310 24.26 4.60 13.73
C GLY A 310 24.29 3.52 14.81
N ILE A 311 23.31 2.62 14.75
CA ILE A 311 23.23 1.42 15.59
C ILE A 311 24.12 0.36 14.95
N PRO A 312 25.14 -0.19 15.63
CA PRO A 312 25.94 -1.29 15.11
C PRO A 312 25.06 -2.51 14.80
N ALA A 313 25.19 -3.08 13.60
CA ALA A 313 24.40 -4.23 13.16
C ALA A 313 25.11 -5.57 13.36
N GLY A 314 26.07 -5.65 14.29
CA GLY A 314 26.77 -6.90 14.63
C GLY A 314 25.84 -8.04 15.06
N PHE A 315 24.66 -7.74 15.59
CA PHE A 315 23.62 -8.72 15.91
C PHE A 315 23.01 -9.39 14.66
N LEU A 316 23.16 -8.79 13.48
CA LEU A 316 22.80 -9.37 12.18
C LEU A 316 23.98 -10.02 11.47
N GLY A 317 25.18 -9.96 12.06
CA GLY A 317 26.41 -10.42 11.42
C GLY A 317 26.98 -9.46 10.37
N SER A 318 26.66 -8.15 10.47
CA SER A 318 27.13 -7.10 9.58
C SER A 318 27.98 -6.08 10.33
N ASP A 319 29.05 -5.61 9.68
CA ASP A 319 29.89 -4.52 10.19
C ASP A 319 29.29 -3.14 9.88
N GLU A 320 28.23 -3.09 9.07
CA GLU A 320 27.52 -1.87 8.73
C GLU A 320 26.67 -1.34 9.91
N ARG A 321 26.20 -0.10 9.78
CA ARG A 321 25.40 0.55 10.81
C ARG A 321 24.02 0.93 10.27
N ILE A 322 22.98 0.67 11.06
CA ILE A 322 21.63 1.19 10.82
C ILE A 322 21.66 2.67 11.21
N PHE A 323 21.25 3.56 10.32
CA PHE A 323 21.20 5.00 10.59
C PHE A 323 20.25 5.33 11.72
N GLY A 324 20.68 6.18 12.66
CA GLY A 324 19.86 6.61 13.79
C GLY A 324 18.57 7.33 13.38
N PHE A 325 18.48 7.77 12.13
CA PHE A 325 17.28 8.36 11.54
C PHE A 325 16.09 7.40 11.43
N VAL A 326 16.25 6.10 11.61
CA VAL A 326 15.14 5.17 11.73
C VAL A 326 14.17 5.59 12.84
N PHE A 327 14.69 6.10 13.96
CA PHE A 327 13.86 6.62 15.05
C PHE A 327 13.08 7.87 14.65
N LEU A 328 13.69 8.77 13.87
CA LEU A 328 12.99 9.93 13.32
C LEU A 328 11.88 9.50 12.36
N ALA A 329 12.14 8.53 11.49
CA ALA A 329 11.12 7.99 10.60
C ALA A 329 9.94 7.38 11.37
N VAL A 330 10.21 6.62 12.42
CA VAL A 330 9.17 6.09 13.32
C VAL A 330 8.39 7.23 13.98
N ALA A 331 9.09 8.27 14.49
CA ALA A 331 8.44 9.43 15.09
C ALA A 331 7.55 10.19 14.10
N VAL A 332 8.03 10.38 12.85
CA VAL A 332 7.25 10.98 11.76
C VAL A 332 6.03 10.13 11.42
N GLY A 333 6.18 8.81 11.38
CA GLY A 333 5.07 7.88 11.15
C GLY A 333 4.01 7.92 12.24
N ILE A 334 4.42 7.95 13.51
CA ILE A 334 3.53 8.11 14.65
C ILE A 334 2.86 9.49 14.58
N GLY A 335 3.63 10.55 14.31
CA GLY A 335 3.12 11.92 14.14
C GLY A 335 2.06 12.00 13.02
N TYR A 336 2.33 11.36 11.88
CA TYR A 336 1.38 11.25 10.77
C TYR A 336 0.11 10.51 11.18
N TRP A 337 0.22 9.38 11.90
CA TRP A 337 -0.93 8.65 12.41
C TRP A 337 -1.75 9.48 13.41
N VAL A 338 -1.08 10.13 14.38
CA VAL A 338 -1.73 11.01 15.38
C VAL A 338 -2.40 12.18 14.68
N MET A 339 -1.68 12.86 13.80
CA MET A 339 -2.20 13.98 13.02
C MET A 339 -3.50 13.60 12.30
N LEU A 340 -3.52 12.45 11.60
CA LEU A 340 -4.71 12.01 10.86
C LEU A 340 -5.86 11.59 11.76
N ASN A 341 -5.59 10.82 12.84
CA ASN A 341 -6.64 10.10 13.54
C ASN A 341 -7.06 10.73 14.87
N ARG A 342 -6.22 11.61 15.43
CA ARG A 342 -6.40 12.17 16.78
C ARG A 342 -6.50 13.69 16.81
N THR A 343 -6.35 14.39 15.67
CA THR A 343 -6.41 15.85 15.63
C THR A 343 -7.60 16.36 14.83
N ARG A 344 -8.07 17.58 15.18
CA ARG A 344 -9.08 18.31 14.42
C ARG A 344 -8.60 18.57 12.99
N PHE A 345 -7.33 18.94 12.83
CA PHE A 345 -6.71 19.13 11.52
C PHE A 345 -6.84 17.89 10.62
N GLY A 346 -6.54 16.70 11.14
CA GLY A 346 -6.67 15.45 10.39
C GLY A 346 -8.12 15.11 10.02
N PHE A 347 -9.08 15.47 10.87
CA PHE A 347 -10.49 15.33 10.54
C PHE A 347 -10.89 16.26 9.39
N GLU A 348 -10.57 17.55 9.49
CA GLU A 348 -10.86 18.55 8.46
C GLU A 348 -10.16 18.21 7.13
N LEU A 349 -8.92 17.71 7.18
CA LEU A 349 -8.15 17.25 6.03
C LEU A 349 -8.85 16.09 5.30
N ARG A 350 -9.30 15.06 6.04
CA ARG A 350 -10.02 13.94 5.43
C ARG A 350 -11.39 14.33 4.90
N ALA A 351 -12.12 15.19 5.63
CA ALA A 351 -13.41 15.71 5.19
C ALA A 351 -13.28 16.47 3.87
N THR A 352 -12.30 17.38 3.79
CA THR A 352 -12.00 18.14 2.57
C THR A 352 -11.60 17.21 1.41
N GLY A 353 -10.82 16.16 1.68
CA GLY A 353 -10.42 15.16 0.68
C GLY A 353 -11.58 14.31 0.15
N GLN A 354 -12.64 14.11 0.94
CA GLN A 354 -13.84 13.41 0.49
C GLN A 354 -14.72 14.29 -0.39
N SER A 355 -15.06 15.48 0.09
CA SER A 355 -15.86 16.47 -0.65
C SER A 355 -15.53 17.88 -0.15
N GLN A 356 -14.96 18.71 -1.04
CA GLN A 356 -14.63 20.09 -0.71
C GLN A 356 -15.89 20.91 -0.41
N THR A 357 -16.94 20.74 -1.22
CA THR A 357 -18.22 21.46 -1.05
C THR A 357 -18.92 21.10 0.27
N ALA A 358 -18.93 19.81 0.63
CA ALA A 358 -19.51 19.38 1.91
C ALA A 358 -18.69 19.88 3.11
N ALA A 359 -17.36 19.93 2.99
CA ALA A 359 -16.48 20.46 4.02
C ALA A 359 -16.70 21.97 4.22
N GLU A 360 -16.83 22.74 3.14
CA GLU A 360 -17.17 24.18 3.20
C GLU A 360 -18.52 24.42 3.85
N ALA A 361 -19.55 23.65 3.47
CA ALA A 361 -20.88 23.73 4.08
C ALA A 361 -20.85 23.39 5.60
N SER A 362 -19.87 22.58 6.03
CA SER A 362 -19.62 22.25 7.44
C SER A 362 -18.72 23.26 8.17
N GLY A 363 -18.37 24.40 7.53
CA GLY A 363 -17.56 25.46 8.12
C GLY A 363 -16.04 25.23 8.07
N VAL A 364 -15.56 24.26 7.31
CA VAL A 364 -14.13 24.02 7.12
C VAL A 364 -13.55 25.00 6.10
N ASN A 365 -12.46 25.67 6.46
CA ASN A 365 -11.75 26.53 5.53
C ASN A 365 -10.88 25.70 4.56
N VAL A 366 -11.45 25.30 3.42
CA VAL A 366 -10.80 24.44 2.42
C VAL A 366 -9.50 25.06 1.91
N LYS A 367 -9.45 26.38 1.66
CA LYS A 367 -8.24 27.06 1.19
C LYS A 367 -7.08 26.91 2.19
N LYS A 368 -7.37 27.12 3.48
CA LYS A 368 -6.39 26.92 4.55
C LYS A 368 -5.92 25.46 4.63
N MET A 369 -6.83 24.50 4.48
CA MET A 369 -6.50 23.08 4.51
C MET A 369 -5.61 22.67 3.34
N VAL A 370 -5.88 23.16 2.12
CA VAL A 370 -5.03 22.94 0.94
C VAL A 370 -3.61 23.45 1.19
N PHE A 371 -3.48 24.70 1.65
CA PHE A 371 -2.17 25.31 1.91
C PHE A 371 -1.39 24.54 2.98
N LEU A 372 -2.02 24.26 4.14
CA LEU A 372 -1.38 23.54 5.23
C LEU A 372 -1.00 22.11 4.86
N SER A 373 -1.84 21.43 4.08
CA SER A 373 -1.51 20.07 3.61
C SER A 373 -0.24 20.08 2.74
N MET A 374 -0.11 21.02 1.81
CA MET A 374 1.10 21.17 0.99
C MET A 374 2.31 21.55 1.85
N LEU A 375 2.14 22.46 2.80
CA LEU A 375 3.20 22.88 3.73
C LEU A 375 3.71 21.69 4.55
N PHE A 376 2.83 20.94 5.21
CA PHE A 376 3.23 19.77 5.99
C PHE A 376 3.83 18.65 5.15
N SER A 377 3.30 18.42 3.95
CA SER A 377 3.90 17.51 2.97
C SER A 377 5.35 17.91 2.67
N GLY A 378 5.59 19.19 2.40
CA GLY A 378 6.94 19.71 2.15
C GLY A 378 7.85 19.68 3.36
N MET A 379 7.33 19.94 4.57
CA MET A 379 8.10 19.84 5.81
C MET A 379 8.64 18.41 6.01
N VAL A 380 7.83 17.40 5.77
CA VAL A 380 8.27 16.00 5.84
C VAL A 380 9.19 15.65 4.66
N ALA A 381 8.90 16.19 3.46
CA ALA A 381 9.79 16.02 2.31
C ALA A 381 11.21 16.54 2.57
N GLY A 382 11.35 17.65 3.30
CA GLY A 382 12.65 18.17 3.70
C GLY A 382 13.50 17.18 4.48
N LEU A 383 12.89 16.27 5.24
CA LEU A 383 13.59 15.27 6.05
C LEU A 383 14.16 14.10 5.24
N VAL A 384 13.69 13.90 4.00
CA VAL A 384 13.99 12.70 3.18
C VAL A 384 15.48 12.51 2.93
N GLY A 385 16.23 13.58 2.71
CA GLY A 385 17.67 13.51 2.43
C GLY A 385 18.54 13.37 3.69
N LEU A 386 18.01 13.61 4.88
CA LEU A 386 18.78 13.66 6.12
C LEU A 386 19.38 12.30 6.56
N PRO A 387 18.68 11.14 6.39
CA PRO A 387 19.27 9.85 6.75
C PRO A 387 20.61 9.60 6.06
N GLN A 388 20.69 9.87 4.77
CA GLN A 388 21.95 9.73 4.03
C GLN A 388 22.93 10.85 4.37
N LEU A 389 22.46 12.09 4.47
CA LEU A 389 23.30 13.25 4.71
C LEU A 389 24.04 13.17 6.05
N LEU A 390 23.35 12.82 7.13
CA LEU A 390 23.91 12.79 8.49
C LEU A 390 24.34 11.38 8.93
N GLY A 391 23.95 10.33 8.17
CA GLY A 391 24.27 8.94 8.46
C GLY A 391 25.49 8.40 7.72
N SER A 392 25.76 8.86 6.50
CA SER A 392 26.83 8.30 5.66
C SER A 392 27.65 9.31 4.87
N SER A 393 27.03 10.21 4.09
CA SER A 393 27.77 11.07 3.18
C SER A 393 28.41 12.28 3.86
N HIS A 394 27.81 12.82 4.88
CA HIS A 394 28.26 13.98 5.67
C HIS A 394 28.51 15.26 4.86
N HIS A 395 28.10 15.28 3.61
CA HIS A 395 28.12 16.42 2.69
C HIS A 395 27.10 16.20 1.57
N TYR A 396 26.71 17.26 0.90
CA TYR A 396 25.89 17.17 -0.30
C TYR A 396 26.78 17.32 -1.52
N ALA A 397 26.75 16.37 -2.45
CA ALA A 397 27.57 16.38 -3.66
C ALA A 397 26.74 16.13 -4.93
N LEU A 398 27.37 16.14 -6.11
CA LEU A 398 26.70 15.94 -7.40
C LEU A 398 26.02 14.56 -7.52
N ASP A 399 26.57 13.57 -6.87
CA ASP A 399 26.07 12.18 -6.82
C ASP A 399 24.98 11.94 -5.79
N PHE A 400 24.48 13.00 -5.13
CA PHE A 400 23.40 12.87 -4.17
C PHE A 400 22.14 12.29 -4.85
N PRO A 401 21.49 11.27 -4.27
CA PRO A 401 20.40 10.55 -4.90
C PRO A 401 19.29 11.46 -5.42
N THR A 402 18.76 11.10 -6.57
CA THR A 402 17.65 11.80 -7.25
C THR A 402 16.51 10.85 -7.51
N GLY A 403 15.29 11.38 -7.69
CA GLY A 403 14.11 10.58 -8.03
C GLY A 403 13.40 9.94 -6.85
N ILE A 404 13.88 10.08 -5.61
CA ILE A 404 13.28 9.48 -4.41
C ILE A 404 11.86 10.00 -4.20
N GLY A 405 11.58 11.26 -4.58
CA GLY A 405 10.23 11.82 -4.50
C GLY A 405 9.22 11.07 -5.36
N PHE A 406 9.62 10.64 -6.56
CA PHE A 406 8.76 9.84 -7.45
C PHE A 406 8.58 8.42 -6.92
N ILE A 407 9.64 7.80 -6.40
CA ILE A 407 9.57 6.51 -5.71
C ILE A 407 8.61 6.59 -4.52
N GLY A 408 8.65 7.68 -3.75
CA GLY A 408 7.73 7.95 -2.65
C GLY A 408 6.25 7.92 -3.06
N ILE A 409 5.91 8.40 -4.29
CA ILE A 409 4.55 8.32 -4.82
C ILE A 409 4.12 6.86 -4.98
N ALA A 410 4.95 6.04 -5.61
CA ALA A 410 4.65 4.62 -5.82
C ALA A 410 4.49 3.87 -4.47
N ILE A 411 5.38 4.12 -3.52
CA ILE A 411 5.34 3.52 -2.19
C ILE A 411 4.13 3.99 -1.39
N ALA A 412 3.75 5.27 -1.46
CA ALA A 412 2.55 5.79 -0.80
C ALA A 412 1.28 5.12 -1.30
N LEU A 413 1.17 4.94 -2.63
CA LEU A 413 0.05 4.24 -3.26
C LEU A 413 0.04 2.76 -2.89
N LEU A 414 1.19 2.08 -2.94
CA LEU A 414 1.34 0.69 -2.56
C LEU A 414 0.97 0.49 -1.09
N GLY A 415 1.43 1.38 -0.19
CA GLY A 415 1.10 1.39 1.23
C GLY A 415 -0.28 1.96 1.56
N ARG A 416 -1.09 2.35 0.52
CA ARG A 416 -2.47 2.89 0.64
C ARG A 416 -2.55 4.14 1.51
N ASN A 417 -1.52 4.93 1.52
CA ASN A 417 -1.42 6.12 2.37
C ASN A 417 -1.68 5.84 3.87
N HIS A 418 -1.41 4.58 4.31
CA HIS A 418 -1.51 4.18 5.71
C HIS A 418 -0.10 4.06 6.30
N PRO A 419 0.21 4.66 7.46
CA PRO A 419 1.58 4.72 7.97
C PRO A 419 2.26 3.34 8.09
N VAL A 420 1.55 2.33 8.57
CA VAL A 420 2.07 0.96 8.67
C VAL A 420 2.22 0.31 7.28
N GLY A 421 1.24 0.51 6.39
CA GLY A 421 1.31 0.00 5.02
C GLY A 421 2.50 0.58 4.25
N ILE A 422 2.82 1.86 4.47
CA ILE A 422 3.98 2.54 3.88
C ILE A 422 5.29 1.92 4.38
N VAL A 423 5.39 1.48 5.66
CA VAL A 423 6.60 0.79 6.17
C VAL A 423 6.89 -0.46 5.33
N PHE A 424 5.89 -1.33 5.19
CA PHE A 424 6.06 -2.57 4.40
C PHE A 424 6.37 -2.27 2.93
N ALA A 425 5.69 -1.29 2.33
CA ALA A 425 5.92 -0.89 0.95
C ALA A 425 7.34 -0.30 0.75
N ALA A 426 7.82 0.51 1.69
CA ALA A 426 9.16 1.11 1.64
C ALA A 426 10.26 0.06 1.79
N LEU A 427 10.12 -0.87 2.74
CA LEU A 427 11.07 -1.98 2.92
C LEU A 427 11.05 -2.93 1.72
N PHE A 428 9.89 -3.21 1.16
CA PHE A 428 9.77 -4.02 -0.05
C PHE A 428 10.46 -3.36 -1.25
N TRP A 429 10.25 -2.05 -1.45
CA TRP A 429 10.96 -1.31 -2.50
C TRP A 429 12.47 -1.30 -2.27
N ALA A 430 12.90 -1.03 -1.04
CA ALA A 430 14.32 -1.05 -0.69
C ALA A 430 14.94 -2.43 -0.93
N PHE A 431 14.23 -3.52 -0.59
CA PHE A 431 14.65 -4.87 -0.90
C PHE A 431 14.83 -5.09 -2.40
N LEU A 432 13.85 -4.71 -3.22
CA LEU A 432 13.96 -4.85 -4.68
C LEU A 432 15.14 -4.04 -5.23
N ASN A 433 15.32 -2.81 -4.75
CA ASN A 433 16.43 -1.95 -5.16
C ASN A 433 17.79 -2.56 -4.81
N GLN A 434 17.95 -3.01 -3.56
CA GLN A 434 19.17 -3.62 -3.09
C GLN A 434 19.43 -4.97 -3.78
N ALA A 435 18.43 -5.84 -3.87
CA ALA A 435 18.53 -7.15 -4.48
C ALA A 435 18.88 -7.08 -5.97
N SER A 436 18.33 -6.11 -6.70
CA SER A 436 18.64 -5.93 -8.13
C SER A 436 20.02 -5.29 -8.37
N GLY A 437 20.63 -4.68 -7.36
CA GLY A 437 21.94 -4.06 -7.45
C GLY A 437 23.09 -5.04 -7.81
N ILE A 438 22.88 -6.37 -7.63
CA ILE A 438 23.86 -7.39 -8.01
C ILE A 438 23.84 -7.70 -9.52
N LEU A 439 22.70 -7.49 -10.18
CA LEU A 439 22.48 -7.94 -11.56
C LEU A 439 23.48 -7.40 -12.59
N PRO A 440 23.93 -6.13 -12.52
CA PRO A 440 24.97 -5.63 -13.43
C PRO A 440 26.31 -6.37 -13.32
N PHE A 441 26.64 -6.89 -12.13
CA PHE A 441 27.85 -7.70 -11.93
C PHE A 441 27.75 -9.09 -12.56
N ASP A 442 26.53 -9.59 -12.75
CA ASP A 442 26.24 -10.84 -13.46
C ASP A 442 26.02 -10.63 -14.98
N GLY A 443 26.35 -9.44 -15.49
CA GLY A 443 26.24 -9.09 -16.92
C GLY A 443 24.82 -8.71 -17.36
N ILE A 444 23.88 -8.53 -16.45
CA ILE A 444 22.52 -8.10 -16.74
C ILE A 444 22.46 -6.58 -16.76
N PRO A 445 22.05 -5.93 -17.86
CA PRO A 445 21.95 -4.48 -17.94
C PRO A 445 21.09 -3.89 -16.81
N GLN A 446 21.55 -2.76 -16.25
CA GLN A 446 20.84 -2.10 -15.15
C GLN A 446 19.41 -1.68 -15.51
N GLU A 447 19.16 -1.39 -16.78
CA GLU A 447 17.85 -1.03 -17.31
C GLU A 447 16.84 -2.16 -17.12
N ILE A 448 17.27 -3.41 -17.27
CA ILE A 448 16.40 -4.59 -17.05
C ILE A 448 16.03 -4.73 -15.59
N ALA A 449 16.96 -4.45 -14.68
CA ALA A 449 16.67 -4.44 -13.25
C ALA A 449 15.61 -3.36 -12.92
N VAL A 450 15.76 -2.15 -13.46
CA VAL A 450 14.80 -1.05 -13.27
C VAL A 450 13.43 -1.39 -13.86
N ILE A 451 13.39 -1.95 -15.08
CA ILE A 451 12.14 -2.39 -15.73
C ILE A 451 11.46 -3.48 -14.89
N SER A 452 12.22 -4.44 -14.38
CA SER A 452 11.69 -5.50 -13.51
C SER A 452 11.08 -4.94 -12.23
N GLN A 453 11.76 -4.02 -11.55
CA GLN A 453 11.23 -3.33 -10.37
C GLN A 453 9.92 -2.58 -10.67
N ALA A 454 9.92 -1.78 -11.74
CA ALA A 454 8.74 -1.02 -12.16
C ALA A 454 7.56 -1.95 -12.49
N THR A 455 7.84 -3.06 -13.17
CA THR A 455 6.85 -4.08 -13.53
C THR A 455 6.25 -4.74 -12.30
N ILE A 456 7.08 -5.13 -11.33
CA ILE A 456 6.63 -5.72 -10.06
C ILE A 456 5.67 -4.77 -9.35
N VAL A 457 6.10 -3.51 -9.15
CA VAL A 457 5.30 -2.52 -8.41
C VAL A 457 4.00 -2.20 -9.13
N LEU A 458 4.06 -1.95 -10.45
CA LEU A 458 2.86 -1.68 -11.24
C LEU A 458 1.87 -2.84 -11.17
N THR A 459 2.35 -4.07 -11.31
CA THR A 459 1.51 -5.27 -11.23
C THR A 459 0.88 -5.40 -9.86
N VAL A 460 1.65 -5.22 -8.78
CA VAL A 460 1.11 -5.29 -7.41
C VAL A 460 0.01 -4.25 -7.20
N VAL A 461 0.23 -3.00 -7.63
CA VAL A 461 -0.76 -1.92 -7.49
C VAL A 461 -2.02 -2.22 -8.29
N VAL A 462 -1.89 -2.64 -9.55
CA VAL A 462 -3.03 -2.91 -10.44
C VAL A 462 -3.84 -4.10 -9.94
N VAL A 463 -3.19 -5.22 -9.66
CA VAL A 463 -3.88 -6.45 -9.21
C VAL A 463 -4.60 -6.21 -7.89
N TYR A 464 -3.93 -5.54 -6.96
CA TYR A 464 -4.54 -5.18 -5.68
C TYR A 464 -5.81 -4.34 -5.87
N GLU A 465 -5.75 -3.30 -6.71
CA GLU A 465 -6.90 -2.42 -6.95
C GLU A 465 -8.06 -3.17 -7.64
N VAL A 466 -7.75 -4.03 -8.60
CA VAL A 466 -8.76 -4.87 -9.28
C VAL A 466 -9.48 -5.78 -8.29
N VAL A 467 -8.73 -6.52 -7.46
CA VAL A 467 -9.30 -7.42 -6.45
C VAL A 467 -10.13 -6.65 -5.41
N HIS A 468 -9.64 -5.48 -4.99
CA HIS A 468 -10.38 -4.64 -4.04
C HIS A 468 -11.67 -4.06 -4.61
N ARG A 469 -11.67 -3.64 -5.89
CA ARG A 469 -12.89 -3.20 -6.59
C ARG A 469 -13.89 -4.34 -6.76
N TRP A 470 -13.39 -5.51 -7.11
CA TRP A 470 -14.24 -6.69 -7.25
C TRP A 470 -14.88 -7.09 -5.91
N GLY A 471 -14.12 -7.11 -4.83
CA GLY A 471 -14.63 -7.38 -3.49
C GLY A 471 -15.71 -6.39 -3.03
N ARG A 472 -15.54 -5.09 -3.31
CA ARG A 472 -16.56 -4.08 -3.02
C ARG A 472 -17.85 -4.28 -3.81
N ARG A 473 -17.75 -4.60 -5.12
CA ARG A 473 -18.92 -4.89 -5.96
C ARG A 473 -19.69 -6.13 -5.46
N TYR A 474 -18.97 -7.15 -5.06
CA TYR A 474 -19.56 -8.38 -4.51
C TYR A 474 -20.34 -8.10 -3.21
N GLN A 475 -19.78 -7.32 -2.30
CA GLN A 475 -20.46 -6.91 -1.07
C GLN A 475 -21.72 -6.06 -1.35
N GLN A 476 -21.65 -5.12 -2.28
CA GLN A 476 -22.81 -4.32 -2.68
C GLN A 476 -23.95 -5.18 -3.25
N GLN A 477 -23.61 -6.19 -4.04
CA GLN A 477 -24.59 -7.14 -4.58
C GLN A 477 -25.25 -7.99 -3.48
N GLN A 478 -24.48 -8.41 -2.48
CA GLN A 478 -25.03 -9.15 -1.34
C GLN A 478 -25.99 -8.28 -0.52
N ILE A 479 -25.61 -7.04 -0.21
CA ILE A 479 -26.49 -6.11 0.52
C ILE A 479 -27.76 -5.83 -0.29
N GLY A 480 -27.66 -5.64 -1.61
CA GLY A 480 -28.82 -5.45 -2.48
C GLY A 480 -29.77 -6.66 -2.48
N ARG A 481 -29.23 -7.88 -2.47
CA ARG A 481 -30.04 -9.11 -2.36
C ARG A 481 -30.74 -9.24 -1.02
N GLN A 482 -30.06 -8.91 0.09
CA GLN A 482 -30.64 -8.94 1.42
C GLN A 482 -31.79 -7.91 1.58
N LEU A 483 -31.61 -6.70 1.04
CA LEU A 483 -32.67 -5.68 1.06
C LEU A 483 -33.86 -6.05 0.17
N GLY A 484 -33.61 -6.69 -0.99
CA GLY A 484 -34.66 -7.19 -1.87
C GLY A 484 -35.51 -8.29 -1.22
N THR A 485 -34.88 -9.22 -0.50
CA THR A 485 -35.58 -10.29 0.23
C THR A 485 -36.38 -9.76 1.44
N THR A 486 -35.96 -8.65 2.04
CA THR A 486 -36.67 -8.02 3.15
C THR A 486 -37.91 -7.24 2.67
N ALA A 487 -37.87 -6.73 1.43
CA ALA A 487 -38.98 -6.02 0.80
C ALA A 487 -40.12 -6.96 0.30
N GLU A 488 -39.81 -8.26 0.10
CA GLU A 488 -40.78 -9.30 -0.26
C GLU A 488 -41.44 -10.00 0.97
N SER A 489 -41.11 -9.57 2.19
CA SER A 489 -41.82 -10.06 3.36
C SER A 489 -43.28 -9.59 3.30
N PRO A 490 -44.28 -10.51 3.38
CA PRO A 490 -45.68 -10.11 3.27
C PRO A 490 -46.01 -9.04 4.32
N ALA A 491 -46.73 -8.03 3.87
CA ALA A 491 -47.21 -6.97 4.74
C ALA A 491 -47.86 -7.58 6.01
N PRO A 492 -47.61 -7.00 7.19
CA PRO A 492 -48.24 -7.51 8.40
C PRO A 492 -49.76 -7.56 8.18
N GLU A 493 -50.34 -8.75 8.42
CA GLU A 493 -51.77 -8.98 8.37
C GLU A 493 -52.46 -7.83 9.11
N THR A 494 -53.28 -7.08 8.39
CA THR A 494 -54.12 -6.04 8.98
C THR A 494 -54.94 -6.68 10.10
N VAL A 495 -54.62 -6.32 11.33
CA VAL A 495 -55.44 -6.63 12.49
C VAL A 495 -56.83 -6.07 12.20
N LYS A 496 -57.81 -6.96 11.92
CA LYS A 496 -59.19 -6.59 11.83
C LYS A 496 -59.61 -6.06 13.21
N VAL A 497 -59.72 -4.74 13.31
CA VAL A 497 -60.40 -4.11 14.44
C VAL A 497 -61.87 -4.50 14.36
N PRO A 498 -62.52 -5.09 15.42
CA PRO A 498 -63.92 -5.37 15.43
C PRO A 498 -64.68 -4.05 15.27
N ALA A 499 -65.64 -4.04 14.32
CA ALA A 499 -66.50 -2.90 14.14
C ALA A 499 -67.41 -2.78 15.38
N ASP A 500 -67.27 -1.67 16.09
CA ASP A 500 -68.18 -1.28 17.16
C ASP A 500 -69.50 -0.74 16.53
N GLU A 501 -70.54 -1.49 16.66
CA GLU A 501 -71.89 -1.09 16.27
C GLU A 501 -72.44 -0.05 17.28
N THR A 502 -72.22 1.22 16.97
CA THR A 502 -73.14 2.29 17.45
C THR A 502 -72.69 3.64 16.88
N SER A 503 -73.25 4.07 15.78
CA SER A 503 -73.35 5.50 15.47
C SER A 503 -74.61 5.78 14.64
N PRO A 504 -75.45 6.73 15.03
CA PRO A 504 -76.71 7.03 14.37
C PRO A 504 -76.49 7.86 13.09
N ALA A 505 -77.46 7.69 12.16
CA ALA A 505 -77.48 8.33 10.84
C ALA A 505 -77.49 9.87 10.89
N PRO A 506 -76.87 10.54 9.93
CA PRO A 506 -77.07 11.99 9.71
C PRO A 506 -78.22 12.24 8.74
N ALA A 507 -78.97 13.26 9.06
CA ALA A 507 -80.11 13.79 8.32
C ALA A 507 -79.67 14.53 7.05
N ASP A 508 -80.61 14.46 6.08
CA ASP A 508 -80.69 15.20 4.82
C ASP A 508 -80.54 16.71 4.95
N GLY A 509 -79.91 17.30 3.94
CA GLY A 509 -79.90 18.74 3.78
C GLY A 509 -79.27 19.19 2.43
N SER A 510 -80.12 19.28 1.47
CA SER A 510 -80.03 19.74 0.09
C SER A 510 -79.35 21.09 -0.17
N THR A 511 -79.06 21.25 -1.48
CA THR A 511 -78.92 22.48 -2.31
C THR A 511 -77.56 23.16 -2.35
N ASP A 512 -77.02 23.54 -3.41
CA ASP A 512 -77.33 24.01 -4.74
C ASP A 512 -76.07 24.61 -5.40
N ALA A 513 -75.93 24.39 -6.66
CA ALA A 513 -75.45 25.21 -7.76
C ALA A 513 -74.27 26.21 -7.62
N GLY A 514 -73.40 26.14 -8.60
CA GLY A 514 -72.77 27.37 -9.10
C GLY A 514 -71.40 27.20 -9.77
N THR A 515 -71.43 26.83 -11.06
CA THR A 515 -70.74 27.39 -12.23
C THR A 515 -69.30 27.87 -12.15
N ALA A 516 -68.48 27.21 -12.99
CA ALA A 516 -67.72 27.76 -14.10
C ALA A 516 -66.60 28.78 -13.82
N SER A 517 -65.36 28.46 -14.18
CA SER A 517 -64.70 28.93 -15.41
C SER A 517 -63.15 28.67 -15.37
N GLU A 518 -62.69 27.91 -16.32
CA GLU A 518 -61.41 28.13 -17.01
C GLU A 518 -61.54 29.40 -17.88
N PRO A 519 -60.54 29.94 -18.57
CA PRO A 519 -59.14 29.56 -18.78
C PRO A 519 -58.12 30.76 -18.79
N GLU A 520 -56.87 30.55 -19.13
CA GLU A 520 -56.02 31.17 -20.17
C GLU A 520 -54.55 31.22 -19.80
N ASP A 521 -53.82 30.49 -20.51
CA ASP A 521 -52.66 30.73 -21.39
C ASP A 521 -52.10 32.15 -21.38
N ARG A 522 -50.79 32.28 -21.16
CA ARG A 522 -49.93 33.21 -21.88
C ARG A 522 -48.42 32.88 -21.73
N ARG A 523 -47.93 32.52 -22.88
CA ARG A 523 -46.56 32.52 -23.38
C ARG A 523 -45.78 33.81 -23.04
N GLY A 524 -44.46 33.61 -23.05
CA GLY A 524 -43.54 34.59 -23.68
C GLY A 524 -42.52 35.18 -22.76
N GLY A 525 -41.31 35.02 -23.12
CA GLY A 525 -40.36 35.99 -23.49
C GLY A 525 -39.01 35.93 -22.83
N GLU A 526 -38.07 35.37 -23.53
CA GLU A 526 -36.72 35.86 -23.91
C GLU A 526 -35.94 36.81 -23.00
N ALA A 527 -34.66 36.43 -22.92
CA ALA A 527 -33.43 37.26 -23.09
C ALA A 527 -32.88 38.04 -21.87
N LYS A 528 -31.83 37.60 -21.31
CA LYS A 528 -30.43 38.05 -21.52
C LYS A 528 -29.47 37.18 -20.73
#